data_bc56cce2b5b01f547a51032df28e6669
#
_entry.id   bc56cce2b5b01f547a51032df28e6669
#
_cell.length_a   1.000
_cell.length_b   1.000
_cell.length_c   1.000
_cell.angle_alpha   90.00
_cell.angle_beta   90.00
_cell.angle_gamma   90.00
#
_symmetry.space_group_name_H-M   'P 1'
#
loop_
_entity.id
_entity.type
_entity.pdbx_description
1 polymer ?
#
loop_
_entity_poly.entity_id
_entity_poly.type
_entity_poly.pdbx_seq_one_letter_code
_entity_poly.pdbx_strand_id
1 'polypeptide(L)'
;SCHFFDTLSQGRHPWLSFAERKEQMEYRIIDLEHWKRREYFEHYRQAVPCIYSMTVQVDITNIRQKGYKLYPTMLYCLATQVNQHEEFRMNIRPGGQLVCYDVLHPSFTVFHRESETFSSLWTLYTPDHPAFCRRYAQDQQEFGAIEKLEAKPGQPENVFNVSMLPWAAFQGFHLQTQGFDYLLPIFTMGRAQ
;
A
#
# COMPACT_ATOMS: atom_id res chain seq x y z
N SER A 1 16.93 -20.38 42.01
CA SER A 1 17.48 -21.08 40.83
C SER A 1 16.64 -20.88 39.60
N CYS A 2 17.24 -20.15 38.76
CA CYS A 2 17.12 -19.97 37.32
C CYS A 2 16.11 -20.82 36.56
N HIS A 3 15.06 -20.19 36.09
CA HIS A 3 14.31 -20.52 34.85
C HIS A 3 13.49 -19.31 34.43
N PHE A 4 14.13 -18.18 34.08
CA PHE A 4 13.46 -16.97 33.59
C PHE A 4 14.10 -16.37 32.32
N PHE A 5 14.91 -17.16 31.59
CA PHE A 5 15.67 -16.65 30.46
C PHE A 5 15.48 -17.39 29.15
N ASP A 6 14.41 -18.18 28.96
CA ASP A 6 14.26 -18.96 27.70
C ASP A 6 12.97 -18.67 26.90
N THR A 7 12.38 -17.47 27.02
CA THR A 7 11.19 -17.13 26.23
C THR A 7 11.33 -15.79 25.48
N LEU A 8 12.56 -15.42 25.10
CA LEU A 8 12.84 -14.15 24.36
C LEU A 8 13.32 -14.35 22.92
N SER A 9 13.06 -15.48 22.29
CA SER A 9 13.56 -15.73 20.91
C SER A 9 12.50 -15.67 19.81
N GLN A 10 11.29 -15.14 20.04
CA GLN A 10 10.29 -14.87 18.99
C GLN A 10 9.47 -13.60 19.26
N GLY A 11 10.01 -12.61 19.92
CA GLY A 11 9.34 -11.34 20.17
C GLY A 11 9.69 -10.30 19.11
N ARG A 12 8.80 -10.01 18.19
CA ARG A 12 8.86 -8.77 17.41
C ARG A 12 8.74 -7.59 18.39
N HIS A 13 9.83 -6.86 18.58
CA HIS A 13 9.86 -5.71 19.48
C HIS A 13 9.03 -4.56 18.94
N PRO A 14 8.05 -4.02 19.67
CA PRO A 14 7.24 -2.89 19.23
C PRO A 14 8.01 -1.56 19.15
N TRP A 15 9.29 -1.53 19.52
CA TRP A 15 10.13 -0.35 19.65
C TRP A 15 11.32 -0.30 18.68
N LEU A 16 11.30 -1.09 17.61
CA LEU A 16 12.35 -1.04 16.59
C LEU A 16 12.45 0.37 15.99
N SER A 17 13.66 0.91 15.93
CA SER A 17 13.95 2.17 15.27
C SER A 17 13.60 2.11 13.78
N PHE A 18 13.48 3.28 13.14
CA PHE A 18 13.21 3.36 11.70
C PHE A 18 14.25 2.58 10.85
N ALA A 19 15.52 2.62 11.24
CA ALA A 19 16.60 1.87 10.57
C ALA A 19 16.40 0.35 10.69
N GLU A 20 16.04 -0.13 11.89
CA GLU A 20 15.76 -1.56 12.14
C GLU A 20 14.51 -2.06 11.41
N ARG A 21 13.48 -1.20 11.18
CA ARG A 21 12.31 -1.54 10.35
C ARG A 21 12.65 -1.63 8.86
N LYS A 22 13.63 -0.88 8.38
CA LYS A 22 14.14 -0.96 7.01
C LYS A 22 14.89 -2.29 6.76
N GLU A 23 15.50 -2.86 7.79
CA GLU A 23 16.15 -4.17 7.73
C GLU A 23 15.16 -5.36 7.74
N GLN A 24 13.89 -5.14 8.14
CA GLN A 24 12.86 -6.18 8.17
C GLN A 24 11.95 -6.21 6.93
N MET A 25 12.26 -5.45 5.89
CA MET A 25 11.54 -5.53 4.63
C MET A 25 11.96 -6.81 3.88
N GLU A 26 11.12 -7.83 3.99
CA GLU A 26 11.34 -9.10 3.32
C GLU A 26 10.86 -9.03 1.87
N TYR A 27 11.70 -9.45 0.95
CA TYR A 27 11.39 -9.59 -0.46
C TYR A 27 12.21 -10.71 -1.10
N ARG A 28 11.69 -11.27 -2.14
CA ARG A 28 12.37 -12.25 -3.00
C ARG A 28 12.81 -11.56 -4.29
N ILE A 29 14.08 -11.73 -4.65
CA ILE A 29 14.60 -11.30 -5.96
C ILE A 29 14.06 -12.24 -7.03
N ILE A 30 13.55 -11.69 -8.12
CA ILE A 30 13.11 -12.47 -9.28
C ILE A 30 14.33 -12.76 -10.16
N ASP A 31 14.65 -14.04 -10.30
CA ASP A 31 15.68 -14.49 -11.22
C ASP A 31 15.16 -14.39 -12.67
N LEU A 32 15.51 -13.30 -13.33
CA LEU A 32 15.07 -13.04 -14.70
C LEU A 32 15.60 -14.06 -15.70
N GLU A 33 16.74 -14.69 -15.45
CA GLU A 33 17.30 -15.67 -16.40
C GLU A 33 16.44 -16.93 -16.52
N HIS A 34 15.81 -17.34 -15.42
CA HIS A 34 14.96 -18.51 -15.36
C HIS A 34 13.47 -18.20 -15.27
N TRP A 35 13.09 -16.91 -15.28
CA TRP A 35 11.69 -16.52 -15.16
C TRP A 35 10.94 -16.67 -16.50
N LYS A 36 9.94 -17.53 -16.51
CA LYS A 36 9.14 -17.84 -17.73
C LYS A 36 8.43 -16.63 -18.36
N ARG A 37 8.22 -15.55 -17.60
CA ARG A 37 7.57 -14.32 -18.08
C ARG A 37 8.56 -13.23 -18.51
N ARG A 38 9.86 -13.49 -18.51
CA ARG A 38 10.91 -12.52 -18.81
C ARG A 38 10.68 -11.80 -20.14
N GLU A 39 10.46 -12.56 -21.22
CA GLU A 39 10.26 -11.99 -22.56
C GLU A 39 9.10 -11.01 -22.61
N TYR A 40 7.94 -11.36 -22.02
CA TYR A 40 6.77 -10.49 -21.94
C TYR A 40 7.02 -9.27 -21.08
N PHE A 41 7.67 -9.43 -19.96
CA PHE A 41 8.03 -8.33 -19.05
C PHE A 41 8.95 -7.32 -19.72
N GLU A 42 10.02 -7.78 -20.37
CA GLU A 42 10.96 -6.93 -21.10
C GLU A 42 10.28 -6.23 -22.29
N HIS A 43 9.43 -6.95 -23.04
CA HIS A 43 8.69 -6.38 -24.16
C HIS A 43 7.79 -5.21 -23.74
N TYR A 44 6.92 -5.42 -22.76
CA TYR A 44 5.97 -4.40 -22.30
C TYR A 44 6.60 -3.31 -21.42
N ARG A 45 7.82 -3.50 -20.99
CA ARG A 45 8.57 -2.47 -20.28
C ARG A 45 9.41 -1.59 -21.20
N GLN A 46 10.02 -2.17 -22.24
CA GLN A 46 11.04 -1.51 -23.07
C GLN A 46 10.55 -1.23 -24.48
N ALA A 47 10.00 -2.23 -25.17
CA ALA A 47 9.63 -2.11 -26.58
C ALA A 47 8.25 -1.46 -26.79
N VAL A 48 7.26 -1.83 -25.99
CA VAL A 48 5.89 -1.33 -26.04
C VAL A 48 5.40 -0.96 -24.64
N PRO A 49 5.98 0.08 -23.99
CA PRO A 49 5.54 0.48 -22.66
C PRO A 49 4.05 0.80 -22.65
N CYS A 50 3.30 0.13 -21.80
CA CYS A 50 1.87 0.36 -21.69
C CYS A 50 1.42 0.35 -20.23
N ILE A 51 0.51 1.26 -19.91
CA ILE A 51 -0.21 1.33 -18.64
C ILE A 51 -1.68 1.26 -18.99
N TYR A 52 -2.43 0.45 -18.26
CA TYR A 52 -3.88 0.43 -18.39
C TYR A 52 -4.53 0.64 -17.04
N SER A 53 -5.71 1.24 -17.04
CA SER A 53 -6.56 1.41 -15.88
C SER A 53 -7.92 0.77 -16.10
N MET A 54 -8.51 0.30 -15.03
CA MET A 54 -9.84 -0.29 -15.03
C MET A 54 -10.65 0.35 -13.91
N THR A 55 -11.86 0.79 -14.24
CA THR A 55 -12.82 1.29 -13.25
C THR A 55 -13.88 0.24 -13.02
N VAL A 56 -14.13 -0.08 -11.75
CA VAL A 56 -15.15 -1.05 -11.34
C VAL A 56 -16.03 -0.45 -10.26
N GLN A 57 -17.31 -0.83 -10.24
CA GLN A 57 -18.22 -0.49 -9.16
C GLN A 57 -18.16 -1.57 -8.09
N VAL A 58 -18.06 -1.16 -6.83
CA VAL A 58 -17.99 -2.06 -5.67
C VAL A 58 -19.21 -1.80 -4.78
N ASP A 59 -19.94 -2.86 -4.46
CA ASP A 59 -21.05 -2.79 -3.50
C ASP A 59 -20.52 -2.70 -2.06
N ILE A 60 -20.79 -1.58 -1.40
CA ILE A 60 -20.38 -1.29 -0.02
C ILE A 60 -21.51 -1.48 1.00
N THR A 61 -22.64 -2.09 0.60
CA THR A 61 -23.81 -2.30 1.46
C THR A 61 -23.46 -3.02 2.75
N ASN A 62 -22.69 -4.09 2.67
CA ASN A 62 -22.24 -4.86 3.84
C ASN A 62 -21.38 -4.05 4.81
N ILE A 63 -20.53 -3.17 4.30
CA ILE A 63 -19.70 -2.29 5.14
C ILE A 63 -20.60 -1.35 5.95
N ARG A 64 -21.60 -0.74 5.28
CA ARG A 64 -22.56 0.17 5.91
C ARG A 64 -23.46 -0.53 6.92
N GLN A 65 -24.01 -1.68 6.58
CA GLN A 65 -24.90 -2.46 7.47
C GLN A 65 -24.18 -2.89 8.75
N LYS A 66 -22.90 -3.22 8.69
CA LYS A 66 -22.07 -3.57 9.86
C LYS A 66 -21.57 -2.35 10.64
N GLY A 67 -21.87 -1.13 10.22
CA GLY A 67 -21.44 0.09 10.87
C GLY A 67 -19.93 0.36 10.79
N TYR A 68 -19.22 -0.27 9.86
CA TYR A 68 -17.79 -0.05 9.69
C TYR A 68 -17.49 1.30 9.04
N LYS A 69 -16.40 1.94 9.47
CA LYS A 69 -15.89 3.14 8.81
C LYS A 69 -15.42 2.79 7.39
N LEU A 70 -15.97 3.48 6.39
CA LEU A 70 -15.78 3.12 4.98
C LEU A 70 -14.29 3.14 4.58
N TYR A 71 -13.60 4.27 4.79
CA TYR A 71 -12.25 4.43 4.27
C TYR A 71 -11.24 3.39 4.82
N PRO A 72 -11.07 3.23 6.14
CA PRO A 72 -10.15 2.23 6.65
C PRO A 72 -10.53 0.79 6.26
N THR A 73 -11.83 0.49 6.14
CA THR A 73 -12.27 -0.83 5.71
C THR A 73 -11.93 -1.07 4.24
N MET A 74 -12.11 -0.07 3.37
CA MET A 74 -11.71 -0.18 1.96
C MET A 74 -10.20 -0.32 1.81
N LEU A 75 -9.40 0.46 2.56
CA LEU A 75 -7.95 0.30 2.59
C LEU A 75 -7.53 -1.12 3.00
N TYR A 76 -8.19 -1.66 4.02
CA TYR A 76 -7.98 -3.04 4.46
C TYR A 76 -8.30 -4.06 3.36
N CYS A 77 -9.46 -3.92 2.71
CA CYS A 77 -9.88 -4.82 1.64
C CYS A 77 -8.90 -4.78 0.45
N LEU A 78 -8.49 -3.59 0.01
CA LEU A 78 -7.50 -3.41 -1.04
C LEU A 78 -6.16 -4.03 -0.65
N ALA A 79 -5.66 -3.74 0.56
CA ALA A 79 -4.41 -4.31 1.05
C ALA A 79 -4.46 -5.83 1.16
N THR A 80 -5.60 -6.40 1.55
CA THR A 80 -5.80 -7.85 1.60
C THR A 80 -5.70 -8.46 0.20
N GLN A 81 -6.38 -7.88 -0.80
CA GLN A 81 -6.33 -8.37 -2.18
C GLN A 81 -4.93 -8.23 -2.78
N VAL A 82 -4.28 -7.08 -2.62
CA VAL A 82 -2.90 -6.85 -3.08
C VAL A 82 -1.95 -7.91 -2.50
N ASN A 83 -2.08 -8.22 -1.22
CA ASN A 83 -1.21 -9.17 -0.55
C ASN A 83 -1.50 -10.65 -0.89
N GLN A 84 -2.66 -10.96 -1.48
CA GLN A 84 -2.99 -12.30 -1.94
C GLN A 84 -2.39 -12.65 -3.31
N HIS A 85 -1.96 -11.66 -4.10
CA HIS A 85 -1.47 -11.86 -5.47
C HIS A 85 -0.01 -11.40 -5.60
N GLU A 86 0.88 -12.29 -6.00
CA GLU A 86 2.31 -11.98 -6.21
C GLU A 86 2.50 -10.88 -7.26
N GLU A 87 1.69 -10.87 -8.32
CA GLU A 87 1.76 -9.91 -9.41
C GLU A 87 1.58 -8.47 -8.93
N PHE A 88 0.79 -8.25 -7.88
CA PHE A 88 0.59 -6.94 -7.28
C PHE A 88 1.69 -6.54 -6.28
N ARG A 89 2.56 -7.47 -5.92
CA ARG A 89 3.66 -7.24 -4.97
C ARG A 89 5.03 -7.14 -5.63
N MET A 90 5.07 -7.20 -6.97
CA MET A 90 6.31 -7.05 -7.73
C MET A 90 6.62 -5.58 -7.97
N ASN A 91 7.88 -5.19 -7.82
CA ASN A 91 8.35 -3.84 -8.14
C ASN A 91 9.83 -3.86 -8.55
N ILE A 92 10.25 -2.78 -9.18
CA ILE A 92 11.65 -2.56 -9.53
C ILE A 92 12.27 -1.66 -8.47
N ARG A 93 13.28 -2.15 -7.78
CA ARG A 93 14.04 -1.36 -6.80
C ARG A 93 15.06 -0.44 -7.47
N PRO A 94 15.52 0.60 -6.78
CA PRO A 94 16.67 1.38 -7.23
C PRO A 94 17.83 0.46 -7.62
N GLY A 95 18.38 0.64 -8.83
CA GLY A 95 19.39 -0.27 -9.41
C GLY A 95 18.81 -1.30 -10.40
N GLY A 96 17.50 -1.30 -10.65
CA GLY A 96 16.86 -2.09 -11.71
C GLY A 96 16.52 -3.53 -11.33
N GLN A 97 16.66 -3.90 -10.06
CA GLN A 97 16.37 -5.25 -9.59
C GLN A 97 14.87 -5.47 -9.43
N LEU A 98 14.32 -6.46 -10.14
CA LEU A 98 12.93 -6.89 -9.98
C LEU A 98 12.80 -7.74 -8.72
N VAL A 99 11.89 -7.36 -7.84
CA VAL A 99 11.61 -8.05 -6.58
C VAL A 99 10.13 -8.32 -6.40
N CYS A 100 9.80 -9.30 -5.58
CA CYS A 100 8.45 -9.53 -5.05
C CYS A 100 8.51 -9.35 -3.53
N TYR A 101 7.80 -8.36 -3.02
CA TYR A 101 7.70 -8.12 -1.58
C TYR A 101 6.82 -9.17 -0.90
N ASP A 102 7.16 -9.58 0.32
CA ASP A 102 6.35 -10.53 1.08
C ASP A 102 5.03 -9.90 1.54
N VAL A 103 5.07 -8.61 1.86
CA VAL A 103 3.90 -7.83 2.23
C VAL A 103 3.99 -6.40 1.68
N LEU A 104 2.84 -5.84 1.27
CA LEU A 104 2.69 -4.43 0.94
C LEU A 104 1.74 -3.75 1.93
N HIS A 105 2.04 -2.49 2.19
CA HIS A 105 1.25 -1.62 3.07
C HIS A 105 0.55 -0.54 2.27
N PRO A 106 -0.68 -0.13 2.60
CA PRO A 106 -1.32 0.98 1.92
C PRO A 106 -0.71 2.31 2.34
N SER A 107 -0.33 3.11 1.34
CA SER A 107 -0.07 4.55 1.46
C SER A 107 -1.28 5.29 0.91
N PHE A 108 -1.83 6.24 1.66
CA PHE A 108 -3.11 6.84 1.33
C PHE A 108 -3.13 8.34 1.57
N THR A 109 -4.00 9.04 0.83
CA THR A 109 -4.13 10.49 0.92
C THR A 109 -5.11 10.93 1.98
N VAL A 110 -4.79 12.02 2.68
CA VAL A 110 -5.65 12.77 3.60
C VAL A 110 -5.82 14.18 3.05
N PHE A 111 -7.06 14.57 2.76
CA PHE A 111 -7.37 15.88 2.21
C PHE A 111 -7.55 16.92 3.30
N HIS A 112 -6.93 18.07 3.13
CA HIS A 112 -7.03 19.26 4.00
C HIS A 112 -7.92 20.29 3.33
N ARG A 113 -9.12 20.45 3.87
CA ARG A 113 -10.16 21.30 3.25
C ARG A 113 -9.84 22.78 3.22
N GLU A 114 -9.17 23.28 4.26
CA GLU A 114 -8.89 24.72 4.39
C GLU A 114 -7.81 25.18 3.42
N SER A 115 -6.77 24.38 3.23
CA SER A 115 -5.67 24.66 2.30
C SER A 115 -5.88 24.08 0.90
N GLU A 116 -6.92 23.27 0.69
CA GLU A 116 -7.18 22.53 -0.54
C GLU A 116 -5.97 21.67 -1.00
N THR A 117 -5.20 21.20 -0.01
CA THR A 117 -4.05 20.33 -0.23
C THR A 117 -4.31 18.91 0.28
N PHE A 118 -3.34 18.03 0.14
CA PHE A 118 -3.40 16.69 0.73
C PHE A 118 -2.04 16.28 1.30
N SER A 119 -2.10 15.37 2.25
CA SER A 119 -0.94 14.67 2.81
C SER A 119 -0.99 13.20 2.46
N SER A 120 0.15 12.56 2.42
CA SER A 120 0.29 11.10 2.30
C SER A 120 0.64 10.51 3.67
N LEU A 121 -0.16 9.52 4.08
CA LEU A 121 0.06 8.69 5.25
C LEU A 121 0.17 7.23 4.81
N TRP A 122 0.73 6.40 5.67
CA TRP A 122 0.79 4.96 5.45
C TRP A 122 0.50 4.21 6.76
N THR A 123 -0.10 3.02 6.65
CA THR A 123 -0.44 2.16 7.80
C THR A 123 0.08 0.74 7.56
N LEU A 124 0.72 0.16 8.57
CA LEU A 124 1.17 -1.22 8.50
C LEU A 124 -0.03 -2.17 8.34
N TYR A 125 -0.01 -2.95 7.27
CA TYR A 125 -1.01 -3.98 7.03
C TYR A 125 -0.92 -5.10 8.08
N THR A 126 -2.06 -5.65 8.43
CA THR A 126 -2.24 -6.88 9.18
C THR A 126 -3.50 -7.57 8.68
N PRO A 127 -3.57 -8.91 8.62
CA PRO A 127 -4.77 -9.63 8.17
C PRO A 127 -5.96 -9.54 9.15
N ASP A 128 -5.75 -9.01 10.35
CA ASP A 128 -6.82 -8.76 11.33
C ASP A 128 -7.44 -7.37 11.07
N HIS A 129 -8.68 -7.33 10.58
CA HIS A 129 -9.39 -6.09 10.24
C HIS A 129 -9.52 -5.11 11.43
N PRO A 130 -9.96 -5.53 12.63
CA PRO A 130 -10.00 -4.63 13.77
C PRO A 130 -8.64 -4.05 14.15
N ALA A 131 -7.57 -4.86 14.11
CA ALA A 131 -6.22 -4.39 14.41
C ALA A 131 -5.72 -3.39 13.36
N PHE A 132 -5.99 -3.63 12.06
CA PHE A 132 -5.69 -2.68 10.99
C PHE A 132 -6.40 -1.34 11.21
N CYS A 133 -7.71 -1.38 11.49
CA CYS A 133 -8.49 -0.17 11.74
C CYS A 133 -8.00 0.63 12.97
N ARG A 134 -7.53 -0.05 14.02
CA ARG A 134 -6.89 0.63 15.17
C ARG A 134 -5.59 1.33 14.78
N ARG A 135 -4.72 0.67 14.02
CA ARG A 135 -3.46 1.27 13.53
C ARG A 135 -3.75 2.49 12.63
N TYR A 136 -4.69 2.34 11.70
CA TYR A 136 -5.13 3.45 10.87
C TYR A 136 -5.63 4.64 11.70
N ALA A 137 -6.46 4.39 12.71
CA ALA A 137 -6.99 5.45 13.58
C ALA A 137 -5.88 6.16 14.37
N GLN A 138 -4.89 5.41 14.86
CA GLN A 138 -3.71 5.96 15.53
C GLN A 138 -2.87 6.82 14.58
N ASP A 139 -2.58 6.33 13.37
CA ASP A 139 -1.85 7.09 12.35
C ASP A 139 -2.57 8.39 11.98
N GLN A 140 -3.90 8.34 11.83
CA GLN A 140 -4.73 9.52 11.57
C GLN A 140 -4.73 10.51 12.73
N GLN A 141 -4.77 10.03 13.96
CA GLN A 141 -4.73 10.90 15.15
C GLN A 141 -3.38 11.61 15.26
N GLU A 142 -2.28 10.92 14.99
CA GLU A 142 -0.93 11.45 15.16
C GLU A 142 -0.50 12.34 13.99
N PHE A 143 -0.82 11.95 12.76
CA PHE A 143 -0.28 12.59 11.54
C PHE A 143 -1.35 13.24 10.66
N GLY A 144 -2.63 12.95 10.85
CA GLY A 144 -3.69 13.35 9.92
C GLY A 144 -3.93 14.85 9.81
N ALA A 145 -3.48 15.65 10.76
CA ALA A 145 -3.58 17.12 10.73
C ALA A 145 -2.32 17.82 10.16
N ILE A 146 -1.28 17.05 9.82
CA ILE A 146 -0.01 17.61 9.33
C ILE A 146 -0.13 17.90 7.83
N GLU A 147 -0.09 19.18 7.46
CA GLU A 147 -0.19 19.65 6.07
C GLU A 147 1.17 19.60 5.36
N LYS A 148 1.69 18.40 5.14
CA LYS A 148 2.90 18.13 4.36
C LYS A 148 2.67 16.96 3.44
N LEU A 149 3.31 16.94 2.27
CA LEU A 149 3.15 15.85 1.31
C LEU A 149 3.43 14.49 1.98
N GLU A 150 4.50 14.37 2.73
CA GLU A 150 4.84 13.21 3.55
C GLU A 150 4.64 13.55 5.04
N ALA A 151 3.40 13.40 5.52
CA ALA A 151 3.06 13.77 6.89
C ALA A 151 3.58 12.75 7.92
N LYS A 152 3.51 11.46 7.60
CA LYS A 152 4.06 10.39 8.44
C LYS A 152 5.45 10.03 7.96
N PRO A 153 6.51 10.29 8.78
CA PRO A 153 7.88 9.97 8.39
C PRO A 153 8.09 8.46 8.28
N GLY A 154 9.15 8.10 7.56
CA GLY A 154 9.62 6.74 7.54
C GLY A 154 8.78 5.78 6.70
N GLN A 155 8.19 6.25 5.61
CA GLN A 155 7.50 5.38 4.67
C GLN A 155 8.45 4.30 4.13
N PRO A 156 8.10 3.01 4.27
CA PRO A 156 8.89 1.93 3.70
C PRO A 156 8.74 1.86 2.17
N GLU A 157 9.65 1.15 1.49
CA GLU A 157 9.58 0.98 0.03
C GLU A 157 8.40 0.10 -0.41
N ASN A 158 7.96 -0.83 0.44
CA ASN A 158 6.90 -1.79 0.17
C ASN A 158 5.49 -1.22 0.44
N VAL A 159 5.18 -0.10 -0.18
CA VAL A 159 3.86 0.52 -0.13
C VAL A 159 3.23 0.62 -1.51
N PHE A 160 1.91 0.52 -1.57
CA PHE A 160 1.11 0.83 -2.76
C PHE A 160 0.19 2.02 -2.48
N ASN A 161 -0.14 2.79 -3.51
CA ASN A 161 -0.80 4.07 -3.37
C ASN A 161 -2.33 3.97 -3.48
N VAL A 162 -3.05 4.65 -2.58
CA VAL A 162 -4.50 4.76 -2.58
C VAL A 162 -4.93 6.20 -2.40
N SER A 163 -5.71 6.73 -3.34
CA SER A 163 -6.33 8.05 -3.26
C SER A 163 -7.83 7.92 -3.04
N MET A 164 -8.43 8.90 -2.37
CA MET A 164 -9.87 8.98 -2.21
C MET A 164 -10.39 10.36 -2.59
N LEU A 165 -11.33 10.40 -3.54
CA LEU A 165 -12.01 11.59 -4.04
C LEU A 165 -13.51 11.53 -3.70
N PRO A 166 -13.91 11.70 -2.42
CA PRO A 166 -15.28 11.46 -1.98
C PRO A 166 -16.31 12.46 -2.51
N TRP A 167 -15.83 13.58 -3.06
CA TRP A 167 -16.65 14.62 -3.71
C TRP A 167 -16.83 14.39 -5.21
N ALA A 168 -16.03 13.53 -5.84
CA ALA A 168 -16.08 13.29 -7.28
C ALA A 168 -16.81 12.00 -7.61
N ALA A 169 -17.74 12.07 -8.56
CA ALA A 169 -18.34 10.92 -9.21
C ALA A 169 -17.72 10.77 -10.60
N PHE A 170 -17.21 9.58 -10.92
CA PHE A 170 -16.61 9.30 -12.23
C PHE A 170 -16.91 7.86 -12.66
N GLN A 171 -17.01 7.67 -13.98
CA GLN A 171 -17.18 6.36 -14.60
C GLN A 171 -15.86 5.78 -15.10
N GLY A 172 -14.83 6.62 -15.22
CA GLY A 172 -13.48 6.24 -15.59
C GLY A 172 -12.47 7.20 -14.99
N PHE A 173 -11.35 6.67 -14.53
CA PHE A 173 -10.24 7.44 -14.03
C PHE A 173 -8.93 6.85 -14.55
N HIS A 174 -8.09 7.68 -15.12
CA HIS A 174 -6.79 7.28 -15.63
C HIS A 174 -5.72 8.23 -15.10
N LEU A 175 -4.75 7.68 -14.38
CA LEU A 175 -3.56 8.39 -13.94
C LEU A 175 -2.42 8.06 -14.90
N GLN A 176 -2.03 9.05 -15.72
CA GLN A 176 -0.88 8.89 -16.61
C GLN A 176 0.39 9.20 -15.84
N THR A 177 1.26 8.20 -15.73
CA THR A 177 2.61 8.33 -15.19
C THR A 177 3.60 8.17 -16.32
N GLN A 178 4.59 9.05 -16.41
CA GLN A 178 5.64 8.97 -17.41
C GLN A 178 7.01 8.79 -16.75
N GLY A 179 7.83 7.91 -17.33
CA GLY A 179 9.26 7.86 -17.06
C GLY A 179 9.66 7.26 -15.73
N PHE A 180 8.85 6.38 -15.14
CA PHE A 180 9.28 5.70 -13.93
C PHE A 180 8.94 4.20 -13.87
N ASP A 181 9.83 3.46 -13.24
CA ASP A 181 9.77 2.03 -13.06
C ASP A 181 8.96 1.68 -11.80
N TYR A 182 7.66 1.98 -11.79
CA TYR A 182 6.77 1.67 -10.69
C TYR A 182 5.71 0.66 -11.15
N LEU A 183 5.77 -0.55 -10.62
CA LEU A 183 4.92 -1.66 -11.04
C LEU A 183 3.78 -1.94 -10.05
N LEU A 184 3.83 -1.35 -8.86
CA LEU A 184 2.80 -1.58 -7.84
C LEU A 184 1.47 -0.94 -8.25
N PRO A 185 0.33 -1.51 -7.82
CA PRO A 185 -0.97 -0.98 -8.16
C PRO A 185 -1.20 0.41 -7.54
N ILE A 186 -1.94 1.25 -8.26
CA ILE A 186 -2.42 2.54 -7.78
C ILE A 186 -3.95 2.49 -7.81
N PHE A 187 -4.58 2.81 -6.70
CA PHE A 187 -6.03 2.85 -6.58
C PHE A 187 -6.55 4.27 -6.37
N THR A 188 -7.65 4.59 -7.06
CA THR A 188 -8.39 5.82 -6.80
C THR A 188 -9.85 5.47 -6.54
N MET A 189 -10.36 5.86 -5.38
CA MET A 189 -11.74 5.63 -4.99
C MET A 189 -12.55 6.92 -5.14
N GLY A 190 -13.75 6.82 -5.70
CA GLY A 190 -14.69 7.91 -5.84
C GLY A 190 -16.12 7.43 -5.64
N ARG A 191 -17.10 8.28 -5.97
CA ARG A 191 -18.51 7.92 -5.94
C ARG A 191 -18.88 7.16 -7.21
N ALA A 192 -19.75 6.15 -7.12
CA ALA A 192 -20.54 5.67 -8.23
C ALA A 192 -21.68 6.67 -8.52
N GLN A 193 -21.99 6.84 -9.79
CA GLN A 193 -23.19 7.59 -10.22
C GLN A 193 -24.43 6.72 -10.08
#